data_9b07264b9fa3446aad20ceb870185c3f
#
_entry.id   9b07264b9fa3446aad20ceb870185c3f
#
_cell.length_a   1.000
_cell.length_b   1.000
_cell.length_c   1.000
_cell.angle_alpha   90.00
_cell.angle_beta   90.00
_cell.angle_gamma   90.00
#
_symmetry.space_group_name_H-M   'P 1'
#
loop_
_entity.id
_entity.type
_entity.pdbx_description
1 polymer ?
#
loop_
_entity_poly.entity_id
_entity_poly.type
_entity_poly.pdbx_seq_one_letter_code
_entity_poly.pdbx_strand_id
1 'polypeptide(L)'
;FCDDLSFDNDDASYKSLKAVLEGGIEGRPSNVIFYATSNRRHLMPRDMMENERSTAINPSEAVEEKVSMSDRFGLWLGFHVCDQDTYFDIIEGYAARYGLDIATDALRAEAIEWSVTRGARSGRVAWQFIQDLAGRLGKRLD
;
A
#
# COMPACT_ATOMS: atom_id res chain seq x y z
N PHE A 1 -5.28 7.40 -12.00
CA PHE A 1 -4.98 6.67 -10.77
C PHE A 1 -5.72 5.34 -10.76
N CYS A 2 -5.01 4.26 -10.50
CA CYS A 2 -5.54 2.92 -10.38
C CYS A 2 -5.25 2.39 -8.97
N ASP A 3 -6.29 2.12 -8.18
CA ASP A 3 -6.14 1.63 -6.82
C ASP A 3 -6.20 0.10 -6.78
N ASP A 4 -5.39 -0.49 -5.88
CA ASP A 4 -5.32 -1.93 -5.61
C ASP A 4 -5.12 -2.80 -6.86
N LEU A 5 -4.17 -2.39 -7.70
CA LEU A 5 -3.85 -3.09 -8.93
C LEU A 5 -3.32 -4.49 -8.61
N SER A 6 -3.99 -5.51 -9.12
CA SER A 6 -3.58 -6.90 -9.04
C SER A 6 -3.99 -7.65 -10.30
N PHE A 7 -3.15 -8.58 -10.73
CA PHE A 7 -3.46 -9.47 -11.85
C PHE A 7 -3.79 -10.85 -11.30
N ASP A 8 -5.00 -11.02 -10.84
CA ASP A 8 -5.58 -12.34 -10.67
C ASP A 8 -5.99 -12.85 -12.06
N ASN A 9 -6.32 -14.11 -12.17
CA ASN A 9 -6.57 -14.86 -13.42
C ASN A 9 -7.57 -14.23 -14.43
N ASP A 10 -7.99 -12.98 -14.25
CA ASP A 10 -8.89 -12.29 -15.16
C ASP A 10 -8.12 -11.45 -16.19
N ASP A 11 -7.95 -12.03 -17.36
CA ASP A 11 -7.11 -11.56 -18.47
C ASP A 11 -7.53 -10.19 -19.07
N ALA A 12 -8.74 -9.70 -18.82
CA ALA A 12 -9.26 -8.51 -19.45
C ALA A 12 -8.64 -7.20 -18.88
N SER A 13 -8.49 -7.14 -17.56
CA SER A 13 -7.90 -5.98 -16.88
C SER A 13 -6.42 -5.83 -17.20
N TYR A 14 -5.71 -6.96 -17.32
CA TYR A 14 -4.31 -7.01 -17.71
C TYR A 14 -4.07 -6.45 -19.12
N LYS A 15 -4.83 -6.90 -20.12
CA LYS A 15 -4.71 -6.44 -21.50
C LYS A 15 -4.98 -4.94 -21.64
N SER A 16 -5.99 -4.46 -20.94
CA SER A 16 -6.31 -3.03 -20.93
C SER A 16 -5.18 -2.19 -20.32
N LEU A 17 -4.60 -2.65 -19.21
CA LEU A 17 -3.50 -1.93 -18.57
C LEU A 17 -2.22 -1.99 -19.42
N LYS A 18 -1.93 -3.13 -20.05
CA LYS A 18 -0.80 -3.26 -20.99
C LYS A 18 -0.91 -2.23 -22.09
N ALA A 19 -2.09 -2.09 -22.70
CA ALA A 19 -2.34 -1.08 -23.73
C ALA A 19 -2.11 0.36 -23.24
N VAL A 20 -2.49 0.66 -21.99
CA VAL A 20 -2.29 1.99 -21.39
C VAL A 20 -0.80 2.24 -21.08
N LEU A 21 -0.09 1.27 -20.54
CA LEU A 21 1.34 1.42 -20.18
C LEU A 21 2.26 1.44 -21.40
N GLU A 22 1.93 0.66 -22.43
CA GLU A 22 2.67 0.63 -23.70
C GLU A 22 2.32 1.80 -24.62
N GLY A 23 1.20 2.49 -24.34
CA GLY A 23 0.75 3.64 -25.10
C GLY A 23 0.12 3.29 -26.44
N GLY A 24 -0.19 2.01 -26.70
CA GLY A 24 -0.77 1.56 -27.96
C GLY A 24 0.04 2.01 -29.20
N ILE A 25 -0.62 2.19 -30.33
CA ILE A 25 0.02 2.62 -31.60
C ILE A 25 0.47 4.09 -31.53
N GLU A 26 -0.19 4.93 -30.72
CA GLU A 26 0.07 6.38 -30.65
C GLU A 26 1.04 6.77 -29.52
N GLY A 27 1.45 5.84 -28.68
CA GLY A 27 2.25 6.11 -27.49
C GLY A 27 1.43 6.72 -26.35
N ARG A 28 2.03 6.80 -25.17
CA ARG A 28 1.41 7.45 -24.00
C ARG A 28 1.49 8.96 -24.17
N PRO A 29 0.38 9.72 -23.99
CA PRO A 29 0.44 11.18 -24.03
C PRO A 29 1.45 11.72 -23.02
N SER A 30 2.29 12.67 -23.44
CA SER A 30 3.36 13.22 -22.59
C SER A 30 2.85 14.00 -21.36
N ASN A 31 1.60 14.44 -21.39
CA ASN A 31 0.92 15.15 -20.30
C ASN A 31 0.13 14.23 -19.36
N VAL A 32 0.26 12.91 -19.48
CA VAL A 32 -0.42 11.94 -18.63
C VAL A 32 0.58 11.17 -17.80
N ILE A 33 0.40 11.19 -16.48
CA ILE A 33 1.14 10.35 -15.52
C ILE A 33 0.20 9.29 -14.97
N PHE A 34 0.68 8.04 -14.96
CA PHE A 34 -0.06 6.91 -14.45
C PHE A 34 0.44 6.54 -13.05
N TYR A 35 -0.48 6.51 -12.09
CA TYR A 35 -0.22 6.06 -10.72
C TYR A 35 -1.03 4.82 -10.43
N ALA A 36 -0.41 3.83 -9.80
CA ALA A 36 -1.10 2.64 -9.31
C ALA A 36 -0.66 2.31 -7.89
N THR A 37 -1.58 1.79 -7.09
CA THR A 37 -1.26 1.13 -5.83
C THR A 37 -1.41 -0.38 -5.98
N SER A 38 -0.63 -1.14 -5.25
CA SER A 38 -0.75 -2.59 -5.20
C SER A 38 -0.27 -3.13 -3.87
N ASN A 39 -0.95 -4.14 -3.37
CA ASN A 39 -0.50 -4.94 -2.22
C ASN A 39 0.52 -6.02 -2.62
N ARG A 40 0.88 -6.10 -3.90
CA ARG A 40 1.74 -7.14 -4.46
C ARG A 40 2.96 -6.54 -5.13
N ARG A 41 4.14 -7.03 -4.75
CA ARG A 41 5.41 -6.50 -5.28
C ARG A 41 5.55 -6.64 -6.80
N HIS A 42 5.06 -7.74 -7.38
CA HIS A 42 5.14 -8.00 -8.81
C HIS A 42 3.76 -8.12 -9.47
N LEU A 43 2.74 -7.53 -8.84
CA LEU A 43 1.36 -7.58 -9.33
C LEU A 43 0.78 -9.00 -9.48
N MET A 44 1.44 -10.01 -8.87
CA MET A 44 1.09 -11.43 -8.96
C MET A 44 0.71 -12.04 -7.60
N PRO A 45 -0.11 -13.09 -7.54
CA PRO A 45 -0.36 -13.87 -6.35
C PRO A 45 0.93 -14.46 -5.79
N ARG A 46 1.06 -14.44 -4.46
CA ARG A 46 2.25 -14.94 -3.75
C ARG A 46 2.54 -16.41 -4.02
N ASP A 47 1.48 -17.21 -4.09
CA ASP A 47 1.53 -18.66 -4.31
C ASP A 47 2.11 -19.02 -5.69
N MET A 48 1.87 -18.19 -6.71
CA MET A 48 2.45 -18.39 -8.03
C MET A 48 3.96 -18.11 -8.04
N MET A 49 4.42 -17.10 -7.30
CA MET A 49 5.84 -16.78 -7.20
C MET A 49 6.64 -17.81 -6.39
N GLU A 50 6.06 -18.39 -5.35
CA GLU A 50 6.70 -19.43 -4.53
C GLU A 50 6.76 -20.77 -5.28
N ASN A 51 5.69 -21.16 -5.96
CA ASN A 51 5.65 -22.41 -6.74
C ASN A 51 6.63 -22.38 -7.93
N GLU A 52 6.81 -21.25 -8.57
CA GLU A 52 7.72 -21.13 -9.72
C GLU A 52 9.20 -21.06 -9.33
N ARG A 53 9.52 -20.47 -8.16
CA ARG A 53 10.89 -20.52 -7.62
C ARG A 53 11.32 -21.94 -7.20
N SER A 54 10.37 -22.80 -6.86
CA SER A 54 10.67 -24.16 -6.35
C SER A 54 10.71 -25.24 -7.43
N THR A 55 10.09 -25.04 -8.61
CA THR A 55 9.85 -26.12 -9.58
C THR A 55 10.23 -25.83 -11.03
N ALA A 56 10.56 -24.59 -11.40
CA ALA A 56 10.68 -24.27 -12.81
C ALA A 56 12.11 -23.95 -13.24
N ILE A 57 12.64 -24.79 -14.12
CA ILE A 57 13.80 -24.48 -14.97
C ILE A 57 13.43 -23.42 -16.04
N ASN A 58 12.11 -23.22 -16.29
CA ASN A 58 11.56 -22.18 -17.14
C ASN A 58 10.26 -21.64 -16.55
N PRO A 59 10.18 -20.36 -16.13
CA PRO A 59 8.93 -19.71 -15.79
C PRO A 59 7.97 -19.75 -16.99
N SER A 60 6.67 -19.88 -16.74
CA SER A 60 5.71 -19.83 -17.85
C SER A 60 5.78 -18.45 -18.52
N GLU A 61 5.62 -18.42 -19.84
CA GLU A 61 5.65 -17.18 -20.66
C GLU A 61 4.70 -16.10 -20.11
N ALA A 62 3.56 -16.52 -19.53
CA ALA A 62 2.59 -15.64 -18.87
C ALA A 62 3.14 -14.95 -17.62
N VAL A 63 4.06 -15.58 -16.89
CA VAL A 63 4.69 -15.02 -15.68
C VAL A 63 5.75 -14.01 -16.06
N GLU A 64 6.59 -14.34 -17.03
CA GLU A 64 7.60 -13.42 -17.58
C GLU A 64 6.93 -12.16 -18.12
N GLU A 65 5.81 -12.28 -18.80
CA GLU A 65 5.05 -11.16 -19.32
C GLU A 65 4.48 -10.26 -18.20
N LYS A 66 3.97 -10.85 -17.12
CA LYS A 66 3.43 -10.10 -15.96
C LYS A 66 4.54 -9.42 -15.13
N VAL A 67 5.69 -10.08 -14.96
CA VAL A 67 6.87 -9.47 -14.31
C VAL A 67 7.39 -8.31 -15.16
N SER A 68 7.51 -8.51 -16.46
CA SER A 68 7.92 -7.47 -17.41
C SER A 68 7.01 -6.24 -17.37
N MET A 69 5.72 -6.41 -17.10
CA MET A 69 4.80 -5.29 -16.98
C MET A 69 5.02 -4.47 -15.72
N SER A 70 5.40 -5.13 -14.62
CA SER A 70 5.78 -4.44 -13.39
C SER A 70 6.98 -3.53 -13.62
N ASP A 71 7.95 -3.95 -14.43
CA ASP A 71 9.18 -3.21 -14.71
C ASP A 71 8.96 -1.95 -15.58
N ARG A 72 7.76 -1.79 -16.15
CA ARG A 72 7.40 -0.59 -16.94
C ARG A 72 7.01 0.61 -16.09
N PHE A 73 6.82 0.42 -14.79
CA PHE A 73 6.70 1.54 -13.87
C PHE A 73 8.08 2.12 -13.59
N GLY A 74 8.28 3.39 -13.93
CA GLY A 74 9.57 4.07 -13.78
C GLY A 74 9.96 4.38 -12.34
N LEU A 75 8.99 4.38 -11.40
CA LEU A 75 9.21 4.65 -9.99
C LEU A 75 8.41 3.68 -9.14
N TRP A 76 9.09 3.05 -8.18
CA TRP A 76 8.51 2.18 -7.19
C TRP A 76 8.70 2.75 -5.80
N LEU A 77 7.60 2.88 -5.07
CA LEU A 77 7.61 3.31 -3.67
C LEU A 77 7.08 2.18 -2.80
N GLY A 78 7.97 1.56 -2.03
CA GLY A 78 7.61 0.49 -1.10
C GLY A 78 7.19 1.07 0.26
N PHE A 79 5.99 0.71 0.72
CA PHE A 79 5.52 1.00 2.07
C PHE A 79 5.69 -0.26 2.92
N HIS A 80 6.69 -0.25 3.78
CA HIS A 80 6.98 -1.39 4.66
C HIS A 80 6.12 -1.35 5.93
N VAL A 81 6.11 -2.46 6.67
CA VAL A 81 5.47 -2.52 7.99
C VAL A 81 6.12 -1.48 8.91
N CYS A 82 5.30 -0.67 9.57
CA CYS A 82 5.78 0.30 10.54
C CYS A 82 6.40 -0.41 11.75
N ASP A 83 7.62 -0.04 12.13
CA ASP A 83 8.15 -0.34 13.45
C ASP A 83 7.42 0.49 14.52
N GLN A 84 7.80 0.30 15.77
CA GLN A 84 7.13 0.98 16.88
C GLN A 84 7.41 2.48 16.89
N ASP A 85 8.64 2.87 16.57
CA ASP A 85 9.03 4.27 16.60
C ASP A 85 8.33 5.06 15.48
N THR A 86 8.33 4.53 14.26
CA THR A 86 7.56 5.11 13.14
C THR A 86 6.06 5.19 13.47
N TYR A 87 5.51 4.18 14.16
CA TYR A 87 4.10 4.20 14.56
C TYR A 87 3.82 5.32 15.57
N PHE A 88 4.71 5.56 16.53
CA PHE A 88 4.60 6.67 17.48
C PHE A 88 4.73 8.02 16.77
N ASP A 89 5.70 8.17 15.87
CA ASP A 89 5.88 9.42 15.10
C ASP A 89 4.61 9.79 14.33
N ILE A 90 3.95 8.81 13.71
CA ILE A 90 2.68 9.02 13.00
C ILE A 90 1.59 9.52 13.96
N ILE A 91 1.45 8.88 15.13
CA ILE A 91 0.41 9.20 16.11
C ILE A 91 0.66 10.56 16.74
N GLU A 92 1.88 10.84 17.16
CA GLU A 92 2.27 12.13 17.73
C GLU A 92 2.11 13.26 16.71
N GLY A 93 2.48 13.00 15.45
CA GLY A 93 2.26 13.95 14.35
C GLY A 93 0.77 14.30 14.16
N TYR A 94 -0.11 13.31 14.21
CA TYR A 94 -1.55 13.55 14.16
C TYR A 94 -2.08 14.25 15.42
N ALA A 95 -1.66 13.82 16.61
CA ALA A 95 -2.07 14.46 17.85
C ALA A 95 -1.70 15.95 17.88
N ALA A 96 -0.47 16.28 17.47
CA ALA A 96 -0.02 17.66 17.36
C ALA A 96 -0.81 18.45 16.29
N ARG A 97 -1.02 17.85 15.12
CA ARG A 97 -1.75 18.48 14.01
C ARG A 97 -3.18 18.87 14.38
N TYR A 98 -3.88 18.00 15.12
CA TYR A 98 -5.28 18.19 15.51
C TYR A 98 -5.47 18.77 16.91
N GLY A 99 -4.37 19.12 17.59
CA GLY A 99 -4.39 19.73 18.92
C GLY A 99 -5.11 18.83 19.94
N LEU A 100 -4.79 17.53 19.93
CA LEU A 100 -5.32 16.58 20.90
C LEU A 100 -4.58 16.74 22.21
N ASP A 101 -5.29 17.15 23.26
CA ASP A 101 -4.72 17.41 24.59
C ASP A 101 -4.60 16.11 25.39
N ILE A 102 -3.48 15.44 25.22
CA ILE A 102 -3.13 14.20 25.91
C ILE A 102 -1.62 14.17 26.17
N ALA A 103 -1.22 13.70 27.36
CA ALA A 103 0.19 13.51 27.68
C ALA A 103 0.84 12.46 26.76
N THR A 104 2.06 12.71 26.32
CA THR A 104 2.76 11.83 25.36
C THR A 104 2.87 10.38 25.86
N ASP A 105 3.13 10.15 27.13
CA ASP A 105 3.25 8.81 27.69
C ASP A 105 1.89 8.07 27.66
N ALA A 106 0.79 8.77 27.97
CA ALA A 106 -0.55 8.22 27.89
C ALA A 106 -0.93 7.92 26.43
N LEU A 107 -0.64 8.83 25.52
CA LEU A 107 -0.86 8.67 24.07
C LEU A 107 -0.16 7.41 23.56
N ARG A 108 1.12 7.23 23.89
CA ARG A 108 1.91 6.05 23.48
C ARG A 108 1.38 4.76 24.09
N ALA A 109 1.02 4.76 25.37
CA ALA A 109 0.47 3.58 26.05
C ALA A 109 -0.85 3.12 25.41
N GLU A 110 -1.77 4.03 25.19
CA GLU A 110 -3.06 3.74 24.52
C GLU A 110 -2.86 3.30 23.07
N ALA A 111 -1.90 3.90 22.36
CA ALA A 111 -1.59 3.53 21.00
C ALA A 111 -1.02 2.10 20.88
N ILE A 112 -0.19 1.67 21.83
CA ILE A 112 0.30 0.29 21.91
C ILE A 112 -0.88 -0.67 22.11
N GLU A 113 -1.73 -0.42 23.10
CA GLU A 113 -2.90 -1.26 23.38
C GLU A 113 -3.81 -1.38 22.14
N TRP A 114 -4.07 -0.25 21.46
CA TRP A 114 -4.83 -0.22 20.23
C TRP A 114 -4.18 -1.08 19.14
N SER A 115 -2.87 -0.96 18.93
CA SER A 115 -2.15 -1.72 17.92
C SER A 115 -2.14 -3.23 18.19
N VAL A 116 -2.06 -3.63 19.45
CA VAL A 116 -2.12 -5.05 19.87
C VAL A 116 -3.51 -5.63 19.59
N THR A 117 -4.57 -4.92 19.93
CA THR A 117 -5.94 -5.38 19.66
C THR A 117 -6.27 -5.48 18.18
N ARG A 118 -5.61 -4.68 17.32
CA ARG A 118 -5.78 -4.71 15.85
C ARG A 118 -4.80 -5.65 15.16
N GLY A 119 -3.82 -6.20 15.87
CA GLY A 119 -2.82 -7.14 15.34
C GLY A 119 -1.83 -6.53 14.34
N ALA A 120 -1.75 -5.19 14.25
CA ALA A 120 -0.88 -4.52 13.28
C ALA A 120 -0.50 -3.10 13.72
N ARG A 121 0.66 -2.64 13.24
CA ARG A 121 1.08 -1.24 13.24
C ARG A 121 1.13 -0.75 11.80
N SER A 122 0.30 0.23 11.48
CA SER A 122 0.24 0.83 10.14
C SER A 122 -0.34 2.22 10.22
N GLY A 123 -0.16 3.04 9.19
CA GLY A 123 -0.79 4.35 9.10
C GLY A 123 -2.31 4.30 9.22
N ARG A 124 -2.95 3.24 8.68
CA ARG A 124 -4.40 3.02 8.83
C ARG A 124 -4.79 2.79 10.29
N VAL A 125 -4.06 1.93 11.01
CA VAL A 125 -4.32 1.64 12.42
C VAL A 125 -4.07 2.87 13.29
N ALA A 126 -3.01 3.64 13.00
CA ALA A 126 -2.74 4.92 13.66
C ALA A 126 -3.87 5.92 13.46
N TRP A 127 -4.35 6.06 12.22
CA TRP A 127 -5.46 6.96 11.91
C TRP A 127 -6.76 6.56 12.63
N GLN A 128 -7.10 5.28 12.66
CA GLN A 128 -8.26 4.77 13.41
C GLN A 128 -8.17 5.07 14.91
N PHE A 129 -6.98 4.93 15.49
CA PHE A 129 -6.75 5.30 16.89
C PHE A 129 -6.95 6.80 17.12
N ILE A 130 -6.42 7.65 16.27
CA ILE A 130 -6.57 9.10 16.36
C ILE A 130 -8.04 9.54 16.22
N GLN A 131 -8.82 8.88 15.36
CA GLN A 131 -10.24 9.14 15.23
C GLN A 131 -11.01 8.79 16.52
N ASP A 132 -10.71 7.64 17.11
CA ASP A 132 -11.29 7.22 18.40
C ASP A 132 -10.91 8.18 19.52
N LEU A 133 -9.63 8.51 19.64
CA LEU A 133 -9.11 9.44 20.64
C LEU A 133 -9.75 10.83 20.51
N ALA A 134 -9.83 11.37 19.30
CA ALA A 134 -10.46 12.66 19.05
C ALA A 134 -11.94 12.63 19.45
N GLY A 135 -12.67 11.56 19.13
CA GLY A 135 -14.05 11.36 19.54
C GLY A 135 -14.22 11.38 21.06
N ARG A 136 -13.34 10.69 21.78
CA ARG A 136 -13.34 10.67 23.26
C ARG A 136 -13.01 12.03 23.88
N LEU A 137 -12.14 12.80 23.22
CA LEU A 137 -11.78 14.16 23.63
C LEU A 137 -12.78 15.25 23.14
N GLY A 138 -13.82 14.87 22.42
CA GLY A 138 -14.79 15.81 21.84
C GLY A 138 -14.20 16.73 20.78
N LYS A 139 -13.12 16.33 20.10
CA LYS A 139 -12.43 17.10 19.05
C LYS A 139 -12.88 16.64 17.65
N ARG A 140 -12.94 17.59 16.71
CA ARG A 140 -13.15 17.31 15.29
C ARG A 140 -11.81 17.21 14.58
N LEU A 141 -11.74 16.35 13.57
CA LEU A 141 -10.55 16.13 12.74
C LEU A 141 -10.75 16.75 11.34
N ASP A 142 -11.22 17.97 11.28
CA ASP A 142 -11.46 18.72 10.04
C ASP A 142 -10.19 19.34 9.47
#